data_c83d4afd35c588e3854cc97c536df628
#
_entry.id   c83d4afd35c588e3854cc97c536df628
#
_cell.length_a   1.000
_cell.length_b   1.000
_cell.length_c   1.000
_cell.angle_alpha   90.00
_cell.angle_beta   90.00
_cell.angle_gamma   90.00
#
_symmetry.space_group_name_H-M   'P 1'
#
loop_
_entity.id
_entity.type
_entity.pdbx_description
1 polymer ?
#
loop_
_entity_poly.entity_id
_entity_poly.type
_entity_poly.pdbx_seq_one_letter_code
_entity_poly.pdbx_strand_id
1 'polypeptide(L)'
;MKLIKWLLILFIWLALFSSIAVTWSLLNLPETESIQISRQPSITFLDKDGRIIASYGDVYGQSINFADLPDNLINAVIVTEDKSFFSHPGIDFKGVARAAYTNIKKRRIVQGGSTITQQLAKNLFLTPERSFTRKLHELILSFWLEMRFSKEQILSIYLNRVYLGSGTYGVQAASEKYFNKKVENLSLYESAVIASLLKAPSKYNPIANFELSKKRASLVLTNMAKNNMISLKQVNKAKFNNKKYSKFTNAPKSTRYFVDWLLPRVK
;
A
#
# COMPACT_ATOMS: atom_id res chain seq x y z
N MET A 1 0.91 -23.06 46.15
CA MET A 1 -0.38 -22.32 46.22
C MET A 1 -0.23 -20.79 46.25
N LYS A 2 0.67 -20.18 47.03
CA LYS A 2 0.83 -18.71 47.10
C LYS A 2 1.27 -18.09 45.75
N LEU A 3 2.22 -18.70 45.03
CA LEU A 3 2.74 -18.24 43.74
C LEU A 3 1.62 -18.17 42.67
N ILE A 4 0.77 -19.21 42.61
CA ILE A 4 -0.35 -19.29 41.66
C ILE A 4 -1.39 -18.19 41.92
N LYS A 5 -1.67 -17.88 43.21
CA LYS A 5 -2.53 -16.75 43.59
C LYS A 5 -1.97 -15.41 43.10
N TRP A 6 -0.69 -15.16 43.29
CA TRP A 6 -0.07 -13.92 42.83
C TRP A 6 -0.05 -13.81 41.32
N LEU A 7 0.22 -14.90 40.59
CA LEU A 7 0.12 -14.93 39.13
C LEU A 7 -1.30 -14.68 38.62
N LEU A 8 -2.32 -15.23 39.30
CA LEU A 8 -3.72 -14.95 38.97
C LEU A 8 -4.09 -13.48 39.22
N ILE A 9 -3.67 -12.92 40.34
CA ILE A 9 -3.93 -11.50 40.66
C ILE A 9 -3.24 -10.61 39.61
N LEU A 10 -1.99 -10.90 39.28
CA LEU A 10 -1.26 -10.16 38.23
C LEU A 10 -1.96 -10.25 36.88
N PHE A 11 -2.45 -11.44 36.52
CA PHE A 11 -3.19 -11.63 35.27
C PHE A 11 -4.50 -10.84 35.23
N ILE A 12 -5.27 -10.82 36.35
CA ILE A 12 -6.50 -10.04 36.47
C ILE A 12 -6.24 -8.55 36.32
N TRP A 13 -5.21 -8.02 36.99
CA TRP A 13 -4.83 -6.62 36.87
C TRP A 13 -4.38 -6.27 35.46
N LEU A 14 -3.60 -7.11 34.82
CA LEU A 14 -3.14 -6.93 33.45
C LEU A 14 -4.31 -6.96 32.45
N ALA A 15 -5.28 -7.85 32.65
CA ALA A 15 -6.50 -7.91 31.86
C ALA A 15 -7.38 -6.65 32.09
N LEU A 16 -7.49 -6.16 33.32
CA LEU A 16 -8.24 -4.95 33.65
C LEU A 16 -7.62 -3.70 33.01
N PHE A 17 -6.31 -3.50 33.18
CA PHE A 17 -5.60 -2.39 32.58
C PHE A 17 -5.65 -2.44 31.03
N SER A 18 -5.51 -3.64 30.46
CA SER A 18 -5.64 -3.86 29.01
C SER A 18 -7.05 -3.49 28.54
N SER A 19 -8.09 -3.91 29.26
CA SER A 19 -9.48 -3.58 28.96
C SER A 19 -9.74 -2.06 29.01
N ILE A 20 -9.27 -1.39 30.04
CA ILE A 20 -9.38 0.08 30.18
C ILE A 20 -8.67 0.79 29.03
N ALA A 21 -7.43 0.39 28.70
CA ALA A 21 -6.68 0.98 27.60
C ALA A 21 -7.34 0.78 26.25
N VAL A 22 -7.91 -0.41 26.01
CA VAL A 22 -8.66 -0.70 24.78
C VAL A 22 -9.94 0.12 24.73
N THR A 23 -10.71 0.18 25.81
CA THR A 23 -11.96 0.97 25.86
C THR A 23 -11.67 2.45 25.63
N TRP A 24 -10.66 3.01 26.31
CA TRP A 24 -10.26 4.39 26.12
C TRP A 24 -9.84 4.68 24.68
N SER A 25 -9.10 3.77 24.06
CA SER A 25 -8.68 3.88 22.68
C SER A 25 -9.86 3.77 21.71
N LEU A 26 -10.86 2.91 22.01
CA LEU A 26 -12.08 2.77 21.21
C LEU A 26 -12.99 4.01 21.28
N LEU A 27 -13.06 4.66 22.44
CA LEU A 27 -13.82 5.91 22.63
C LEU A 27 -13.22 7.11 21.88
N ASN A 28 -11.92 7.06 21.60
CA ASN A 28 -11.19 8.09 20.87
C ASN A 28 -10.92 7.72 19.41
N LEU A 29 -11.64 6.73 18.86
CA LEU A 29 -11.52 6.38 17.44
C LEU A 29 -12.12 7.49 16.56
N PRO A 30 -11.49 7.77 15.42
CA PRO A 30 -12.04 8.74 14.47
C PRO A 30 -13.37 8.26 13.91
N GLU A 31 -14.30 9.18 13.71
CA GLU A 31 -15.58 8.89 13.06
C GLU A 31 -15.37 8.43 11.61
N THR A 32 -16.23 7.53 11.15
CA THR A 32 -16.14 6.96 9.79
C THR A 32 -16.28 8.01 8.69
N GLU A 33 -16.91 9.15 8.97
CA GLU A 33 -16.99 10.28 8.04
C GLU A 33 -15.62 10.92 7.78
N SER A 34 -14.68 10.81 8.71
CA SER A 34 -13.29 11.29 8.53
C SER A 34 -12.47 10.42 7.56
N ILE A 35 -12.99 9.25 7.15
CA ILE A 35 -12.39 8.42 6.08
C ILE A 35 -12.56 9.09 4.71
N GLN A 36 -13.38 10.14 4.60
CA GLN A 36 -13.40 10.98 3.42
C GLN A 36 -11.98 11.48 3.17
N ILE A 37 -11.50 11.16 1.98
CA ILE A 37 -10.14 11.41 1.53
C ILE A 37 -9.86 12.91 1.68
N SER A 38 -9.10 13.31 2.71
CA SER A 38 -8.45 14.61 2.75
C SER A 38 -7.43 14.61 1.61
N ARG A 39 -7.91 14.93 0.41
CA ARG A 39 -7.08 15.07 -0.78
C ARG A 39 -6.44 16.43 -0.69
N GLN A 40 -5.12 16.50 -0.70
CA GLN A 40 -4.48 17.77 -0.98
C GLN A 40 -4.82 18.16 -2.42
N PRO A 41 -5.28 19.38 -2.67
CA PRO A 41 -5.65 19.77 -4.03
C PRO A 41 -4.45 19.66 -4.95
N SER A 42 -4.61 18.95 -6.06
CA SER A 42 -3.63 18.90 -7.13
C SER A 42 -4.11 19.77 -8.30
N ILE A 43 -3.20 20.50 -8.91
CA ILE A 43 -3.47 21.30 -10.11
C ILE A 43 -2.86 20.54 -11.28
N THR A 44 -3.71 20.13 -12.22
CA THR A 44 -3.26 19.45 -13.44
C THR A 44 -3.48 20.39 -14.62
N PHE A 45 -2.42 20.70 -15.35
CA PHE A 45 -2.46 21.50 -16.57
C PHE A 45 -2.58 20.55 -17.75
N LEU A 46 -3.58 20.81 -18.59
CA LEU A 46 -3.85 20.06 -19.81
C LEU A 46 -3.51 20.91 -21.04
N ASP A 47 -3.14 20.26 -22.14
CA ASP A 47 -3.09 20.92 -23.44
C ASP A 47 -4.51 21.02 -24.05
N LYS A 48 -4.61 21.65 -25.21
CA LYS A 48 -5.87 21.80 -25.95
C LYS A 48 -6.54 20.46 -26.33
N ASP A 49 -5.76 19.39 -26.37
CA ASP A 49 -6.21 18.02 -26.71
C ASP A 49 -6.51 17.19 -25.44
N GLY A 50 -6.48 17.83 -24.24
CA GLY A 50 -6.74 17.16 -22.96
C GLY A 50 -5.56 16.34 -22.42
N ARG A 51 -4.37 16.46 -22.98
CA ARG A 51 -3.17 15.74 -22.50
C ARG A 51 -2.54 16.47 -21.33
N ILE A 52 -2.09 15.73 -20.33
CA ILE A 52 -1.44 16.30 -19.15
C ILE A 52 -0.08 16.91 -19.55
N ILE A 53 0.04 18.22 -19.41
CA ILE A 53 1.29 18.97 -19.60
C ILE A 53 2.12 18.93 -18.32
N ALA A 54 1.48 19.19 -17.18
CA ALA A 54 2.12 19.16 -15.86
C ALA A 54 1.09 18.89 -14.77
N SER A 55 1.53 18.32 -13.66
CA SER A 55 0.71 18.17 -12.46
C SER A 55 1.51 18.60 -11.24
N TYR A 56 0.91 19.46 -10.42
CA TYR A 56 1.45 19.97 -9.16
C TYR A 56 0.62 19.45 -7.99
N GLY A 57 1.31 19.05 -6.93
CA GLY A 57 0.70 18.37 -5.79
C GLY A 57 0.60 16.86 -6.01
N ASP A 58 -0.13 16.22 -5.13
CA ASP A 58 -0.30 14.78 -5.15
C ASP A 58 -1.37 14.38 -6.16
N VAL A 59 -1.03 13.48 -7.07
CA VAL A 59 -1.95 12.96 -8.09
C VAL A 59 -2.74 11.79 -7.51
N TYR A 60 -4.04 11.98 -7.36
CA TYR A 60 -4.98 10.93 -6.98
C TYR A 60 -5.79 10.52 -8.22
N GLY A 61 -5.82 9.21 -8.50
CA GLY A 61 -6.69 8.65 -9.52
C GLY A 61 -8.16 8.60 -9.06
N GLN A 62 -9.04 8.25 -9.99
CA GLN A 62 -10.41 7.89 -9.64
C GLN A 62 -10.40 6.70 -8.69
N SER A 63 -11.33 6.67 -7.73
CA SER A 63 -11.49 5.51 -6.85
C SER A 63 -11.98 4.31 -7.65
N ILE A 64 -11.32 3.19 -7.44
CA ILE A 64 -11.62 1.92 -8.10
C ILE A 64 -12.29 1.00 -7.09
N ASN A 65 -13.39 0.36 -7.49
CA ASN A 65 -14.03 -0.68 -6.69
C ASN A 65 -13.22 -1.97 -6.78
N PHE A 66 -13.40 -2.84 -5.78
CA PHE A 66 -12.71 -4.14 -5.77
C PHE A 66 -13.02 -4.98 -7.02
N ALA A 67 -14.26 -4.95 -7.49
CA ALA A 67 -14.70 -5.70 -8.67
C ALA A 67 -13.99 -5.28 -9.98
N ASP A 68 -13.47 -4.05 -10.04
CA ASP A 68 -12.78 -3.53 -11.21
C ASP A 68 -11.25 -3.79 -11.16
N LEU A 69 -10.75 -4.35 -10.05
CA LEU A 69 -9.33 -4.69 -9.89
C LEU A 69 -9.03 -6.02 -10.59
N PRO A 70 -7.99 -6.09 -11.44
CA PRO A 70 -7.63 -7.36 -12.06
C PRO A 70 -7.03 -8.33 -11.03
N ASP A 71 -7.39 -9.61 -11.11
CA ASP A 71 -6.90 -10.69 -10.23
C ASP A 71 -5.36 -10.71 -10.14
N ASN A 72 -4.70 -10.45 -11.26
CA ASN A 72 -3.24 -10.37 -11.31
C ASN A 72 -2.68 -9.30 -10.37
N LEU A 73 -3.35 -8.15 -10.24
CA LEU A 73 -2.92 -7.08 -9.33
C LEU A 73 -3.20 -7.47 -7.88
N ILE A 74 -4.40 -7.98 -7.60
CA ILE A 74 -4.79 -8.45 -6.26
C ILE A 74 -3.76 -9.48 -5.77
N ASN A 75 -3.52 -10.51 -6.56
CA ASN A 75 -2.58 -11.59 -6.24
C ASN A 75 -1.14 -11.08 -6.06
N ALA A 76 -0.68 -10.16 -6.92
CA ALA A 76 0.66 -9.58 -6.81
C ALA A 76 0.83 -8.75 -5.52
N VAL A 77 -0.19 -7.99 -5.13
CA VAL A 77 -0.19 -7.19 -3.89
C VAL A 77 -0.19 -8.11 -2.66
N ILE A 78 -1.10 -9.08 -2.62
CA ILE A 78 -1.24 -10.01 -1.50
C ILE A 78 0.05 -10.82 -1.29
N VAL A 79 0.63 -11.38 -2.35
CA VAL A 79 1.86 -12.16 -2.22
C VAL A 79 3.06 -11.32 -1.77
N THR A 80 3.02 -10.02 -2.04
CA THR A 80 4.10 -9.09 -1.73
C THR A 80 4.01 -8.57 -0.30
N GLU A 81 2.82 -8.16 0.13
CA GLU A 81 2.61 -7.43 1.38
C GLU A 81 2.02 -8.33 2.48
N ASP A 82 1.07 -9.20 2.16
CA ASP A 82 0.28 -9.91 3.16
C ASP A 82 -0.36 -11.18 2.60
N LYS A 83 0.40 -12.29 2.59
CA LYS A 83 -0.02 -13.55 1.96
C LYS A 83 -1.29 -14.17 2.55
N SER A 84 -1.55 -13.90 3.81
CA SER A 84 -2.68 -14.43 4.56
C SER A 84 -3.80 -13.40 4.75
N PHE A 85 -3.81 -12.33 3.96
CA PHE A 85 -4.72 -11.21 4.10
C PHE A 85 -6.18 -11.62 4.29
N PHE A 86 -6.70 -12.53 3.49
CA PHE A 86 -8.09 -13.00 3.56
C PHE A 86 -8.39 -13.93 4.75
N SER A 87 -7.38 -14.37 5.52
CA SER A 87 -7.55 -15.40 6.54
C SER A 87 -7.30 -14.94 7.98
N HIS A 88 -6.82 -13.71 8.19
CA HIS A 88 -6.58 -13.17 9.54
C HIS A 88 -7.46 -11.95 9.84
N PRO A 89 -7.78 -11.67 11.11
CA PRO A 89 -8.62 -10.53 11.53
C PRO A 89 -7.79 -9.24 11.74
N GLY A 90 -7.08 -8.77 10.72
CA GLY A 90 -6.26 -7.54 10.77
C GLY A 90 -4.82 -7.73 11.26
N ILE A 91 -4.52 -8.78 12.01
CA ILE A 91 -3.18 -9.13 12.47
C ILE A 91 -2.86 -10.57 12.07
N ASP A 92 -1.74 -10.76 11.37
CA ASP A 92 -1.20 -12.10 11.08
C ASP A 92 -0.19 -12.51 12.16
N PHE A 93 -0.67 -13.10 13.25
CA PHE A 93 0.20 -13.57 14.34
C PHE A 93 1.22 -14.61 13.87
N LYS A 94 0.83 -15.49 12.94
CA LYS A 94 1.75 -16.50 12.36
C LYS A 94 2.81 -15.82 11.49
N GLY A 95 2.43 -14.81 10.73
CA GLY A 95 3.35 -14.00 9.92
C GLY A 95 4.32 -13.21 10.76
N VAL A 96 3.88 -12.60 11.86
CA VAL A 96 4.73 -11.88 12.83
C VAL A 96 5.76 -12.84 13.44
N ALA A 97 5.33 -14.01 13.94
CA ALA A 97 6.23 -15.01 14.51
C ALA A 97 7.26 -15.50 13.48
N ARG A 98 6.82 -15.79 12.25
CA ARG A 98 7.71 -16.20 11.15
C ARG A 98 8.71 -15.09 10.78
N ALA A 99 8.27 -13.82 10.73
CA ALA A 99 9.14 -12.68 10.45
C ALA A 99 10.18 -12.49 11.56
N ALA A 100 9.77 -12.57 12.83
CA ALA A 100 10.66 -12.50 13.98
C ALA A 100 11.74 -13.61 13.94
N TYR A 101 11.34 -14.86 13.75
CA TYR A 101 12.28 -15.98 13.62
C TYR A 101 13.27 -15.77 12.47
N THR A 102 12.78 -15.33 11.31
CA THR A 102 13.63 -15.11 10.12
C THR A 102 14.63 -13.97 10.35
N ASN A 103 14.20 -12.88 10.99
CA ASN A 103 15.04 -11.71 11.27
C ASN A 103 16.11 -12.05 12.31
N ILE A 104 15.78 -12.80 13.37
CA ILE A 104 16.73 -13.29 14.38
C ILE A 104 17.76 -14.20 13.72
N LYS A 105 17.32 -15.21 12.94
CA LYS A 105 18.22 -16.15 12.25
C LYS A 105 19.17 -15.44 11.29
N LYS A 106 18.71 -14.37 10.61
CA LYS A 106 19.53 -13.60 9.65
C LYS A 106 20.25 -12.41 10.30
N ARG A 107 20.10 -12.18 11.59
CA ARG A 107 20.68 -11.08 12.37
C ARG A 107 20.46 -9.70 11.70
N ARG A 108 19.39 -9.55 10.93
CA ARG A 108 19.01 -8.29 10.27
C ARG A 108 17.52 -8.33 9.90
N ILE A 109 16.90 -7.16 9.79
CA ILE A 109 15.51 -7.04 9.38
C ILE A 109 15.41 -7.30 7.87
N VAL A 110 14.90 -8.46 7.50
CA VAL A 110 14.69 -8.88 6.10
C VAL A 110 13.21 -9.02 5.74
N GLN A 111 12.35 -9.25 6.75
CA GLN A 111 10.92 -9.45 6.57
C GLN A 111 10.14 -8.59 7.56
N GLY A 112 9.13 -7.87 7.08
CA GLY A 112 8.14 -7.19 7.90
C GLY A 112 6.99 -8.14 8.28
N GLY A 113 6.34 -7.84 9.41
CA GLY A 113 5.16 -8.58 9.89
C GLY A 113 3.89 -7.72 9.93
N SER A 114 3.88 -6.53 9.32
CA SER A 114 2.68 -5.68 9.26
C SER A 114 1.76 -6.12 8.13
N THR A 115 0.45 -6.17 8.40
CA THR A 115 -0.59 -6.54 7.44
C THR A 115 -1.02 -5.35 6.58
N ILE A 116 -1.77 -5.61 5.50
CA ILE A 116 -2.39 -4.57 4.67
C ILE A 116 -3.33 -3.71 5.51
N THR A 117 -4.11 -4.30 6.41
CA THR A 117 -5.03 -3.56 7.29
C THR A 117 -4.29 -2.63 8.25
N GLN A 118 -3.15 -3.07 8.81
CA GLN A 118 -2.30 -2.21 9.64
C GLN A 118 -1.66 -1.07 8.83
N GLN A 119 -1.25 -1.34 7.59
CA GLN A 119 -0.74 -0.29 6.71
C GLN A 119 -1.82 0.71 6.35
N LEU A 120 -3.06 0.25 6.11
CA LEU A 120 -4.20 1.12 5.86
C LEU A 120 -4.52 1.98 7.09
N ALA A 121 -4.61 1.38 8.29
CA ALA A 121 -4.82 2.09 9.55
C ALA A 121 -3.80 3.21 9.76
N LYS A 122 -2.53 2.90 9.52
CA LYS A 122 -1.45 3.88 9.58
C LYS A 122 -1.65 5.03 8.58
N ASN A 123 -2.00 4.72 7.35
CA ASN A 123 -2.13 5.72 6.28
C ASN A 123 -3.38 6.60 6.43
N LEU A 124 -4.41 6.11 7.11
CA LEU A 124 -5.67 6.84 7.31
C LEU A 124 -5.62 7.76 8.55
N PHE A 125 -5.03 7.28 9.64
CA PHE A 125 -5.29 7.85 10.96
C PHE A 125 -4.04 8.27 11.74
N LEU A 126 -2.84 7.87 11.29
CA LEU A 126 -1.65 8.03 12.11
C LEU A 126 -0.61 8.91 11.43
N THR A 127 0.12 9.67 12.25
CA THR A 127 1.25 10.50 11.81
C THR A 127 2.48 9.64 11.49
N PRO A 128 3.44 10.16 10.69
CA PRO A 128 4.65 9.42 10.31
C PRO A 128 5.59 9.08 11.47
N GLU A 129 5.42 9.70 12.63
CA GLU A 129 6.30 9.50 13.80
C GLU A 129 6.36 8.05 14.25
N ARG A 130 7.56 7.56 14.53
CA ARG A 130 7.79 6.18 14.97
C ARG A 130 7.78 6.10 16.49
N SER A 131 6.69 5.54 17.06
CA SER A 131 6.57 5.29 18.50
C SER A 131 5.89 3.95 18.77
N PHE A 132 6.08 3.42 19.98
CA PHE A 132 5.37 2.22 20.42
C PHE A 132 3.86 2.49 20.56
N THR A 133 3.49 3.66 21.05
CA THR A 133 2.08 4.10 21.15
C THR A 133 1.40 4.12 19.80
N ARG A 134 2.07 4.67 18.78
CA ARG A 134 1.56 4.61 17.40
C ARG A 134 1.36 3.17 16.92
N LYS A 135 2.27 2.24 17.24
CA LYS A 135 2.11 0.83 16.85
C LYS A 135 0.93 0.16 17.54
N LEU A 136 0.66 0.52 18.78
CA LEU A 136 -0.54 0.06 19.49
C LEU A 136 -1.82 0.60 18.86
N HIS A 137 -1.87 1.90 18.54
CA HIS A 137 -3.01 2.49 17.82
C HIS A 137 -3.21 1.82 16.45
N GLU A 138 -2.15 1.54 15.71
CA GLU A 138 -2.20 0.81 14.43
C GLU A 138 -2.85 -0.57 14.60
N LEU A 139 -2.54 -1.31 15.67
CA LEU A 139 -3.17 -2.59 15.97
C LEU A 139 -4.67 -2.44 16.27
N ILE A 140 -5.04 -1.52 17.16
CA ILE A 140 -6.44 -1.29 17.56
C ILE A 140 -7.27 -0.84 16.36
N LEU A 141 -6.75 0.13 15.58
CA LEU A 141 -7.42 0.62 14.37
C LEU A 141 -7.55 -0.46 13.29
N SER A 142 -6.58 -1.38 13.20
CA SER A 142 -6.71 -2.50 12.25
C SER A 142 -7.84 -3.44 12.63
N PHE A 143 -8.02 -3.76 13.90
CA PHE A 143 -9.20 -4.53 14.36
C PHE A 143 -10.50 -3.80 14.10
N TRP A 144 -10.54 -2.49 14.37
CA TRP A 144 -11.72 -1.67 14.12
C TRP A 144 -12.10 -1.64 12.63
N LEU A 145 -11.11 -1.51 11.73
CA LEU A 145 -11.34 -1.57 10.29
C LEU A 145 -11.94 -2.92 9.87
N GLU A 146 -11.41 -4.04 10.40
CA GLU A 146 -11.91 -5.39 10.08
C GLU A 146 -13.32 -5.66 10.63
N MET A 147 -13.73 -4.97 11.69
CA MET A 147 -15.12 -5.05 12.20
C MET A 147 -16.10 -4.22 11.35
N ARG A 148 -15.62 -3.21 10.63
CA ARG A 148 -16.46 -2.25 9.89
C ARG A 148 -16.51 -2.51 8.39
N PHE A 149 -15.47 -3.09 7.83
CA PHE A 149 -15.29 -3.26 6.38
C PHE A 149 -14.96 -4.71 6.04
N SER A 150 -15.46 -5.18 4.90
CA SER A 150 -15.04 -6.47 4.36
C SER A 150 -13.57 -6.42 3.89
N LYS A 151 -12.97 -7.58 3.68
CA LYS A 151 -11.60 -7.69 3.14
C LYS A 151 -11.44 -7.01 1.79
N GLU A 152 -12.43 -7.14 0.93
CA GLU A 152 -12.48 -6.52 -0.38
C GLU A 152 -12.52 -4.99 -0.27
N GLN A 153 -13.33 -4.47 0.66
CA GLN A 153 -13.42 -3.04 0.93
C GLN A 153 -12.10 -2.49 1.48
N ILE A 154 -11.48 -3.19 2.45
CA ILE A 154 -10.18 -2.81 3.03
C ILE A 154 -9.10 -2.76 1.93
N LEU A 155 -9.03 -3.79 1.08
CA LEU A 155 -8.06 -3.83 -0.01
C LEU A 155 -8.29 -2.73 -1.04
N SER A 156 -9.55 -2.48 -1.41
CA SER A 156 -9.92 -1.39 -2.31
C SER A 156 -9.52 -0.02 -1.75
N ILE A 157 -9.85 0.27 -0.49
CA ILE A 157 -9.46 1.53 0.18
C ILE A 157 -7.93 1.67 0.22
N TYR A 158 -7.22 0.59 0.56
CA TYR A 158 -5.76 0.56 0.60
C TYR A 158 -5.15 0.90 -0.75
N LEU A 159 -5.59 0.22 -1.81
CA LEU A 159 -5.07 0.40 -3.17
C LEU A 159 -5.42 1.77 -3.76
N ASN A 160 -6.50 2.39 -3.33
CA ASN A 160 -6.88 3.74 -3.74
C ASN A 160 -6.07 4.86 -3.03
N ARG A 161 -5.39 4.54 -1.91
CA ARG A 161 -4.71 5.54 -1.07
C ARG A 161 -3.21 5.40 -1.01
N VAL A 162 -2.68 4.22 -1.28
CA VAL A 162 -1.26 3.94 -1.08
C VAL A 162 -0.39 4.79 -2.01
N TYR A 163 0.71 5.31 -1.46
CA TYR A 163 1.70 6.03 -2.24
C TYR A 163 2.52 5.08 -3.11
N LEU A 164 2.60 5.39 -4.40
CA LEU A 164 3.24 4.55 -5.42
C LEU A 164 4.39 5.26 -6.15
N GLY A 165 4.89 6.35 -5.57
CA GLY A 165 6.07 7.06 -6.08
C GLY A 165 5.72 8.20 -7.03
N SER A 166 6.68 9.13 -7.20
CA SER A 166 6.55 10.30 -8.08
C SER A 166 5.29 11.15 -7.82
N GLY A 167 4.91 11.35 -6.55
CA GLY A 167 3.71 12.10 -6.18
C GLY A 167 2.40 11.40 -6.55
N THR A 168 2.40 10.08 -6.74
CA THR A 168 1.24 9.33 -7.22
C THR A 168 0.64 8.49 -6.09
N TYR A 169 -0.64 8.67 -5.85
CA TYR A 169 -1.42 7.94 -4.86
C TYR A 169 -2.54 7.14 -5.53
N GLY A 170 -2.66 5.88 -5.14
CA GLY A 170 -3.62 4.93 -5.67
C GLY A 170 -3.19 4.26 -6.98
N VAL A 171 -3.71 3.04 -7.17
CA VAL A 171 -3.31 2.16 -8.29
C VAL A 171 -3.80 2.66 -9.64
N GLN A 172 -4.93 3.39 -9.70
CA GLN A 172 -5.42 3.98 -10.95
C GLN A 172 -4.43 5.04 -11.46
N ALA A 173 -4.07 6.00 -10.61
CA ALA A 173 -3.10 7.04 -10.97
C ALA A 173 -1.73 6.46 -11.33
N ALA A 174 -1.29 5.41 -10.62
CA ALA A 174 -0.05 4.72 -10.91
C ALA A 174 -0.10 3.96 -12.25
N SER A 175 -1.23 3.30 -12.55
CA SER A 175 -1.45 2.62 -13.83
C SER A 175 -1.40 3.59 -15.02
N GLU A 176 -2.08 4.72 -14.90
CA GLU A 176 -2.06 5.77 -15.90
C GLU A 176 -0.67 6.38 -16.06
N LYS A 177 -0.02 6.71 -14.93
CA LYS A 177 1.31 7.34 -14.95
C LYS A 177 2.41 6.46 -15.51
N TYR A 178 2.44 5.20 -15.12
CA TYR A 178 3.55 4.31 -15.51
C TYR A 178 3.29 3.55 -16.79
N PHE A 179 2.02 3.31 -17.16
CA PHE A 179 1.66 2.45 -18.29
C PHE A 179 0.71 3.09 -19.28
N ASN A 180 0.16 4.28 -18.99
CA ASN A 180 -0.86 4.96 -19.81
C ASN A 180 -2.08 4.07 -20.05
N LYS A 181 -2.57 3.42 -18.99
CA LYS A 181 -3.69 2.47 -19.02
C LYS A 181 -4.56 2.64 -17.78
N LYS A 182 -5.85 2.28 -17.92
CA LYS A 182 -6.70 2.02 -16.77
C LYS A 182 -6.20 0.79 -16.01
N VAL A 183 -6.43 0.74 -14.70
CA VAL A 183 -5.97 -0.37 -13.84
C VAL A 183 -6.52 -1.73 -14.27
N GLU A 184 -7.75 -1.77 -14.77
CA GLU A 184 -8.44 -2.96 -15.27
C GLU A 184 -7.67 -3.66 -16.41
N ASN A 185 -6.90 -2.89 -17.17
CA ASN A 185 -6.15 -3.34 -18.35
C ASN A 185 -4.68 -3.65 -18.06
N LEU A 186 -4.28 -3.73 -16.79
CA LEU A 186 -2.91 -4.08 -16.41
C LEU A 186 -2.60 -5.54 -16.77
N SER A 187 -1.50 -5.74 -17.47
CA SER A 187 -0.97 -7.08 -17.69
C SER A 187 -0.38 -7.66 -16.40
N LEU A 188 -0.15 -8.97 -16.37
CA LEU A 188 0.49 -9.66 -15.24
C LEU A 188 1.83 -9.03 -14.85
N TYR A 189 2.65 -8.63 -15.81
CA TYR A 189 3.93 -7.97 -15.54
C TYR A 189 3.75 -6.56 -14.96
N GLU A 190 2.83 -5.77 -15.51
CA GLU A 190 2.54 -4.42 -15.03
C GLU A 190 1.95 -4.45 -13.61
N SER A 191 1.09 -5.43 -13.30
CA SER A 191 0.58 -5.71 -11.95
C SER A 191 1.72 -6.01 -10.96
N ALA A 192 2.69 -6.82 -11.36
CA ALA A 192 3.86 -7.12 -10.55
C ALA A 192 4.76 -5.90 -10.33
N VAL A 193 4.86 -4.99 -11.31
CA VAL A 193 5.57 -3.71 -11.14
C VAL A 193 4.85 -2.83 -10.13
N ILE A 194 3.52 -2.63 -10.24
CA ILE A 194 2.75 -1.86 -9.27
C ILE A 194 2.92 -2.44 -7.86
N ALA A 195 2.76 -3.75 -7.68
CA ALA A 195 2.96 -4.40 -6.39
C ALA A 195 4.39 -4.22 -5.84
N SER A 196 5.39 -4.14 -6.71
CA SER A 196 6.78 -3.90 -6.29
C SER A 196 7.02 -2.51 -5.71
N LEU A 197 6.23 -1.51 -6.13
CA LEU A 197 6.32 -0.14 -5.62
C LEU A 197 5.89 -0.03 -4.15
N LEU A 198 4.97 -0.86 -3.69
CA LEU A 198 4.47 -0.83 -2.30
C LEU A 198 5.60 -0.93 -1.28
N LYS A 199 6.64 -1.72 -1.57
CA LYS A 199 7.77 -1.90 -0.65
C LYS A 199 8.67 -0.67 -0.54
N ALA A 200 8.96 -0.01 -1.66
CA ALA A 200 9.84 1.16 -1.71
C ALA A 200 9.56 1.94 -3.00
N PRO A 201 8.55 2.84 -3.00
CA PRO A 201 8.05 3.49 -4.21
C PRO A 201 9.13 4.26 -4.98
N SER A 202 9.97 5.02 -4.29
CA SER A 202 11.03 5.80 -4.94
C SER A 202 12.15 4.91 -5.51
N LYS A 203 12.47 3.80 -4.82
CA LYS A 203 13.56 2.88 -5.21
C LYS A 203 13.19 2.05 -6.43
N TYR A 204 11.96 1.56 -6.49
CA TYR A 204 11.49 0.66 -7.54
C TYR A 204 10.67 1.36 -8.62
N ASN A 205 10.75 2.68 -8.67
CA ASN A 205 10.10 3.48 -9.70
C ASN A 205 10.55 3.08 -11.10
N PRO A 206 9.65 2.63 -11.99
CA PRO A 206 10.02 2.13 -13.32
C PRO A 206 10.56 3.21 -14.25
N ILE A 207 10.22 4.49 -14.01
CA ILE A 207 10.74 5.61 -14.80
C ILE A 207 12.15 5.99 -14.36
N ALA A 208 12.39 6.06 -13.05
CA ALA A 208 13.67 6.49 -12.50
C ALA A 208 14.70 5.34 -12.44
N ASN A 209 14.27 4.12 -12.12
CA ASN A 209 15.12 2.97 -11.83
C ASN A 209 14.63 1.71 -12.54
N PHE A 210 14.60 1.71 -13.86
CA PHE A 210 14.01 0.64 -14.68
C PHE A 210 14.54 -0.75 -14.34
N GLU A 211 15.85 -0.95 -14.26
CA GLU A 211 16.43 -2.27 -13.99
C GLU A 211 16.12 -2.79 -12.58
N LEU A 212 16.11 -1.91 -11.58
CA LEU A 212 15.69 -2.29 -10.22
C LEU A 212 14.22 -2.65 -10.16
N SER A 213 13.37 -1.89 -10.85
CA SER A 213 11.94 -2.17 -10.98
C SER A 213 11.71 -3.54 -11.63
N LYS A 214 12.38 -3.80 -12.77
CA LYS A 214 12.33 -5.07 -13.51
C LYS A 214 12.74 -6.26 -12.62
N LYS A 215 13.88 -6.13 -11.93
CA LYS A 215 14.39 -7.16 -11.02
C LYS A 215 13.39 -7.43 -9.90
N ARG A 216 12.78 -6.38 -9.34
CA ARG A 216 11.80 -6.51 -8.26
C ARG A 216 10.48 -7.14 -8.76
N ALA A 217 9.96 -6.71 -9.92
CA ALA A 217 8.77 -7.30 -10.53
C ALA A 217 8.98 -8.79 -10.84
N SER A 218 10.15 -9.18 -11.34
CA SER A 218 10.50 -10.58 -11.55
C SER A 218 10.47 -11.41 -10.25
N LEU A 219 10.86 -10.81 -9.13
CA LEU A 219 10.76 -11.45 -7.82
C LEU A 219 9.30 -11.61 -7.38
N VAL A 220 8.45 -10.61 -7.64
CA VAL A 220 7.00 -10.71 -7.36
C VAL A 220 6.39 -11.84 -8.16
N LEU A 221 6.62 -11.91 -9.46
CA LEU A 221 6.13 -12.99 -10.32
C LEU A 221 6.61 -14.38 -9.85
N THR A 222 7.86 -14.49 -9.45
CA THR A 222 8.40 -15.75 -8.90
C THR A 222 7.69 -16.12 -7.59
N ASN A 223 7.38 -15.14 -6.74
CA ASN A 223 6.65 -15.38 -5.50
C ASN A 223 5.19 -15.77 -5.76
N MET A 224 4.53 -15.17 -6.77
CA MET A 224 3.19 -15.59 -7.20
C MET A 224 3.17 -17.06 -7.64
N ALA A 225 4.17 -17.49 -8.44
CA ALA A 225 4.28 -18.87 -8.87
C ALA A 225 4.54 -19.83 -7.68
N LYS A 226 5.42 -19.45 -6.75
CA LYS A 226 5.70 -20.26 -5.53
C LYS A 226 4.49 -20.42 -4.62
N ASN A 227 3.50 -19.53 -4.71
CA ASN A 227 2.25 -19.61 -3.96
C ASN A 227 1.08 -20.12 -4.83
N ASN A 228 1.37 -20.76 -5.97
CA ASN A 228 0.39 -21.36 -6.88
C ASN A 228 -0.67 -20.40 -7.44
N MET A 229 -0.40 -19.10 -7.44
CA MET A 229 -1.30 -18.06 -8.00
C MET A 229 -1.19 -17.96 -9.53
N ILE A 230 -0.03 -18.31 -10.07
CA ILE A 230 0.24 -18.37 -11.51
C ILE A 230 1.17 -19.55 -11.84
N SER A 231 1.15 -19.99 -13.09
CA SER A 231 2.06 -21.04 -13.58
C SER A 231 3.45 -20.49 -13.93
N LEU A 232 4.47 -21.34 -13.91
CA LEU A 232 5.82 -20.98 -14.38
C LEU A 232 5.82 -20.55 -15.85
N LYS A 233 4.93 -21.12 -16.68
CA LYS A 233 4.75 -20.73 -18.08
C LYS A 233 4.30 -19.25 -18.20
N GLN A 234 3.37 -18.81 -17.33
CA GLN A 234 2.94 -17.41 -17.27
C GLN A 234 4.06 -16.48 -16.79
N VAL A 235 4.87 -16.91 -15.81
CA VAL A 235 6.05 -16.13 -15.36
C VAL A 235 7.02 -15.88 -16.51
N ASN A 236 7.34 -16.93 -17.26
CA ASN A 236 8.29 -16.81 -18.39
C ASN A 236 7.72 -15.92 -19.49
N LYS A 237 6.46 -16.10 -19.87
CA LYS A 237 5.78 -15.24 -20.85
C LYS A 237 5.74 -13.77 -20.42
N ALA A 238 5.48 -13.50 -19.14
CA ALA A 238 5.42 -12.14 -18.60
C ALA A 238 6.81 -11.46 -18.60
N LYS A 239 7.88 -12.19 -18.30
CA LYS A 239 9.26 -11.68 -18.32
C LYS A 239 9.74 -11.28 -19.72
N PHE A 240 9.30 -11.99 -20.75
CA PHE A 240 9.69 -11.71 -22.14
C PHE A 240 9.00 -10.47 -22.74
N ASN A 241 7.90 -10.03 -22.17
CA ASN A 241 7.12 -8.91 -22.70
C ASN A 241 7.59 -7.56 -22.12
N ASN A 242 8.89 -7.28 -22.21
CA ASN A 242 9.57 -6.05 -21.79
C ASN A 242 9.21 -4.87 -22.70
N LYS A 243 7.94 -4.41 -22.70
CA LYS A 243 7.60 -3.12 -23.30
C LYS A 243 8.35 -2.03 -22.52
N LYS A 244 9.08 -1.17 -23.23
CA LYS A 244 9.58 0.09 -22.66
C LYS A 244 8.37 0.83 -22.11
N TYR A 245 8.40 1.14 -20.81
CA TYR A 245 7.39 1.99 -20.20
C TYR A 245 7.35 3.32 -20.95
N SER A 246 6.13 3.80 -21.23
CA SER A 246 6.03 5.12 -21.83
C SER A 246 6.75 6.07 -20.89
N LYS A 247 7.79 6.72 -21.38
CA LYS A 247 8.27 7.91 -20.72
C LYS A 247 7.11 8.88 -20.78
N PHE A 248 6.37 9.03 -19.67
CA PHE A 248 5.67 10.28 -19.47
C PHE A 248 6.76 11.33 -19.60
N THR A 249 6.76 12.00 -20.70
CA THR A 249 7.63 13.11 -20.94
C THR A 249 7.40 14.04 -19.78
N ASN A 250 8.41 14.15 -18.90
CA ASN A 250 8.52 15.38 -18.13
C ASN A 250 8.25 16.49 -19.16
N ALA A 251 7.23 17.29 -18.90
CA ALA A 251 6.92 18.42 -19.77
C ALA A 251 8.25 19.08 -20.18
N PRO A 252 8.44 19.48 -21.45
CA PRO A 252 9.65 20.13 -21.87
C PRO A 252 10.05 21.17 -20.83
N LYS A 253 11.35 21.33 -20.54
CA LYS A 253 11.82 22.28 -19.51
C LYS A 253 11.17 23.67 -19.69
N SER A 254 10.89 24.09 -20.92
CA SER A 254 10.15 25.29 -21.27
C SER A 254 8.73 25.34 -20.70
N THR A 255 8.02 24.22 -20.70
CA THR A 255 6.65 24.14 -20.17
C THR A 255 6.64 24.25 -18.64
N ARG A 256 7.68 23.77 -17.98
CA ARG A 256 7.82 23.86 -16.54
C ARG A 256 7.94 25.33 -16.09
N TYR A 257 8.72 26.14 -16.76
CA TYR A 257 8.81 27.59 -16.49
C TYR A 257 7.46 28.29 -16.68
N PHE A 258 6.72 27.97 -17.73
CA PHE A 258 5.39 28.50 -17.97
C PHE A 258 4.43 28.15 -16.84
N VAL A 259 4.45 26.91 -16.39
CA VAL A 259 3.57 26.44 -15.31
C VAL A 259 3.98 27.04 -13.97
N ASP A 260 5.28 27.14 -13.66
CA ASP A 260 5.79 27.82 -12.46
C ASP A 260 5.39 29.32 -12.42
N TRP A 261 5.32 29.97 -13.57
CA TRP A 261 4.83 31.34 -13.71
C TRP A 261 3.32 31.44 -13.52
N LEU A 262 2.55 30.47 -13.98
CA LEU A 262 1.09 30.46 -13.91
C LEU A 262 0.56 30.09 -12.51
N LEU A 263 1.25 29.20 -11.80
CA LEU A 263 0.82 28.64 -10.52
C LEU A 263 0.46 29.69 -9.45
N PRO A 264 1.23 30.78 -9.24
CA PRO A 264 0.87 31.81 -8.28
C PRO A 264 -0.37 32.64 -8.66
N ARG A 265 -0.82 32.54 -9.93
CA ARG A 265 -1.97 33.28 -10.47
C ARG A 265 -3.27 32.51 -10.44
N VAL A 266 -3.17 31.18 -10.19
CA VAL A 266 -4.32 30.24 -10.14
C VAL A 266 -4.66 29.88 -8.69
N LYS A 267 -3.81 30.24 -7.74
CA LYS A 267 -4.08 30.20 -6.31
C LYS A 267 -4.83 31.45 -5.93
#